data_a16182876cb75c24beb9e959a411e56c
#
_entry.id   a16182876cb75c24beb9e959a411e56c
#
_cell.length_a   1.000
_cell.length_b   1.000
_cell.length_c   1.000
_cell.angle_alpha   90.00
_cell.angle_beta   90.00
_cell.angle_gamma   90.00
#
_symmetry.space_group_name_H-M   'P 1'
#
loop_
_entity.id
_entity.type
_entity.pdbx_description
1 polymer ?
#
loop_
_entity_poly.entity_id
_entity_poly.type
_entity_poly.pdbx_seq_one_letter_code
_entity_poly.pdbx_strand_id
1 'polypeptide(L)'
;MKTNNIVKNINTKLDNVSETFSPKKKKSPKNILYLIALIVVVLGVTTGYFLSGGKSLTQEEIKRDVSQQDVKAGITVGIVDEKSFKDSAEGTLEKGGVDGEGSHHLVRPGGESQYVYLTSSVVDLNKFAGREVKVWGETFAAQKAGWLMDVGKLKVLK
;
A
#
# COMPACT_ATOMS: atom_id res chain seq x y z
N MET A 1 -31.21 50.97 -74.09
CA MET A 1 -31.14 49.49 -74.09
C MET A 1 -29.82 48.96 -73.39
N LYS A 2 -29.13 49.77 -72.60
CA LYS A 2 -27.89 49.35 -71.89
C LYS A 2 -27.97 49.14 -70.41
N THR A 3 -29.05 49.57 -69.78
CA THR A 3 -29.23 49.48 -68.29
C THR A 3 -29.67 48.09 -67.78
N ASN A 4 -30.43 47.33 -68.59
CA ASN A 4 -30.94 46.00 -68.16
C ASN A 4 -29.83 44.90 -68.07
N ASN A 5 -28.75 45.06 -68.84
CA ASN A 5 -27.62 44.10 -68.77
C ASN A 5 -26.75 44.26 -67.51
N ILE A 6 -26.69 45.46 -66.98
CA ILE A 6 -25.87 45.74 -65.77
C ILE A 6 -26.57 45.17 -64.53
N VAL A 7 -27.91 45.35 -64.44
CA VAL A 7 -28.70 44.83 -63.31
C VAL A 7 -28.69 43.31 -63.29
N LYS A 8 -28.74 42.65 -64.47
CA LYS A 8 -28.70 41.19 -64.56
C LYS A 8 -27.37 40.60 -64.16
N ASN A 9 -26.27 41.30 -64.48
CA ASN A 9 -24.93 40.89 -64.07
C ASN A 9 -24.67 41.06 -62.56
N ILE A 10 -25.28 42.06 -61.92
CA ILE A 10 -25.12 42.30 -60.49
C ILE A 10 -25.91 41.24 -59.72
N ASN A 11 -27.13 40.86 -60.15
CA ASN A 11 -27.91 39.83 -59.50
C ASN A 11 -27.25 38.45 -59.59
N THR A 12 -26.68 38.08 -60.76
CA THR A 12 -25.96 36.81 -60.92
C THR A 12 -24.69 36.75 -60.06
N LYS A 13 -24.07 37.90 -59.76
CA LYS A 13 -22.90 37.98 -58.91
C LYS A 13 -23.24 37.92 -57.42
N LEU A 14 -24.44 38.39 -57.06
CA LEU A 14 -24.97 38.31 -55.68
C LEU A 14 -25.42 36.89 -55.31
N ASP A 15 -26.02 36.18 -56.28
CA ASP A 15 -26.46 34.79 -56.06
C ASP A 15 -25.26 33.82 -55.83
N ASN A 16 -24.15 34.07 -56.50
CA ASN A 16 -22.92 33.27 -56.30
C ASN A 16 -22.16 33.56 -55.00
N VAL A 17 -22.46 34.68 -54.33
CA VAL A 17 -21.84 35.01 -53.03
C VAL A 17 -22.63 34.39 -51.87
N SER A 18 -23.91 34.09 -52.07
CA SER A 18 -24.76 33.49 -51.01
C SER A 18 -24.50 31.97 -50.82
N GLU A 19 -23.92 31.28 -51.78
CA GLU A 19 -23.67 29.83 -51.67
C GLU A 19 -22.41 29.47 -50.89
N THR A 20 -21.52 30.41 -50.58
CA THR A 20 -20.27 30.13 -49.87
C THR A 20 -20.33 30.20 -48.34
N PHE A 21 -21.48 30.59 -47.77
CA PHE A 21 -21.71 30.61 -46.33
C PHE A 21 -22.69 29.52 -45.89
N SER A 22 -22.38 28.25 -46.16
CA SER A 22 -23.02 27.15 -45.47
C SER A 22 -22.33 26.97 -44.14
N PRO A 23 -22.97 27.17 -42.99
CA PRO A 23 -22.34 26.89 -41.68
C PRO A 23 -22.12 25.38 -41.58
N LYS A 24 -20.88 24.94 -41.62
CA LYS A 24 -20.51 23.56 -41.25
C LYS A 24 -21.19 23.27 -39.90
N LYS A 25 -22.11 22.34 -39.86
CA LYS A 25 -22.71 21.84 -38.64
C LYS A 25 -21.60 21.47 -37.69
N LYS A 26 -21.32 22.29 -36.67
CA LYS A 26 -20.48 21.93 -35.52
C LYS A 26 -21.12 20.73 -34.89
N LYS A 27 -20.47 19.55 -35.01
CA LYS A 27 -20.80 18.37 -34.23
C LYS A 27 -20.84 18.79 -32.76
N SER A 28 -21.96 18.50 -32.11
CA SER A 28 -22.20 18.86 -30.71
C SER A 28 -20.98 18.57 -29.83
N PRO A 29 -20.47 19.53 -29.04
CA PRO A 29 -19.29 19.33 -28.20
C PRO A 29 -19.51 18.28 -27.09
N LYS A 30 -20.78 17.85 -26.89
CA LYS A 30 -21.15 16.85 -25.87
C LYS A 30 -20.42 15.52 -26.09
N ASN A 31 -20.32 15.04 -27.33
CA ASN A 31 -19.64 13.76 -27.63
C ASN A 31 -18.12 13.84 -27.44
N ILE A 32 -17.52 15.00 -27.67
CA ILE A 32 -16.10 15.24 -27.43
C ILE A 32 -15.83 15.25 -25.92
N LEU A 33 -16.73 15.82 -25.12
CA LEU A 33 -16.60 15.84 -23.65
C LEU A 33 -16.64 14.43 -23.06
N TYR A 34 -17.53 13.56 -23.56
CA TYR A 34 -17.59 12.15 -23.14
C TYR A 34 -16.33 11.36 -23.57
N LEU A 35 -15.79 11.63 -24.75
CA LEU A 35 -14.54 11.01 -25.19
C LEU A 35 -13.35 11.41 -24.30
N ILE A 36 -13.25 12.69 -23.94
CA ILE A 36 -12.20 13.19 -23.05
C ILE A 36 -12.37 12.56 -21.66
N ALA A 37 -13.58 12.50 -21.11
CA ALA A 37 -13.86 11.89 -19.84
C ALA A 37 -13.46 10.40 -19.82
N LEU A 38 -13.74 9.66 -20.89
CA LEU A 38 -13.41 8.25 -21.02
C LEU A 38 -11.88 8.04 -21.08
N ILE A 39 -11.15 8.90 -21.81
CA ILE A 39 -9.68 8.86 -21.87
C ILE A 39 -9.06 9.11 -20.49
N VAL A 40 -9.59 10.08 -19.73
CA VAL A 40 -9.09 10.37 -18.37
C VAL A 40 -9.31 9.19 -17.42
N VAL A 41 -10.47 8.52 -17.51
CA VAL A 41 -10.75 7.33 -16.70
C VAL A 41 -9.81 6.18 -17.06
N VAL A 42 -9.60 5.91 -18.35
CA VAL A 42 -8.67 4.85 -18.81
C VAL A 42 -7.24 5.16 -18.39
N LEU A 43 -6.78 6.41 -18.53
CA LEU A 43 -5.46 6.83 -18.06
C LEU A 43 -5.34 6.72 -16.53
N GLY A 44 -6.38 7.07 -15.79
CA GLY A 44 -6.41 6.93 -14.32
C GLY A 44 -6.31 5.47 -13.87
N VAL A 45 -7.05 4.57 -14.52
CA VAL A 45 -7.01 3.13 -14.22
C VAL A 45 -5.66 2.51 -14.59
N THR A 46 -5.09 2.86 -15.75
CA THR A 46 -3.80 2.33 -16.21
C THR A 46 -2.65 2.85 -15.35
N THR A 47 -2.63 4.15 -15.00
CA THR A 47 -1.62 4.69 -14.07
C THR A 47 -1.81 4.14 -12.67
N GLY A 48 -3.04 4.00 -12.17
CA GLY A 48 -3.34 3.38 -10.88
C GLY A 48 -2.87 1.93 -10.83
N TYR A 49 -3.12 1.16 -11.88
CA TYR A 49 -2.66 -0.23 -11.99
C TYR A 49 -1.12 -0.33 -12.05
N PHE A 50 -0.45 0.57 -12.78
CA PHE A 50 1.02 0.58 -12.91
C PHE A 50 1.71 1.06 -11.62
N LEU A 51 1.13 2.05 -10.90
CA LEU A 51 1.65 2.48 -9.59
C LEU A 51 1.27 1.50 -8.47
N SER A 52 0.14 0.81 -8.58
CA SER A 52 -0.27 -0.27 -7.66
C SER A 52 0.55 -1.54 -7.84
N GLY A 53 1.31 -1.69 -8.92
CA GLY A 53 2.28 -2.77 -9.15
C GLY A 53 3.53 -2.72 -8.27
N GLY A 54 3.59 -1.82 -7.28
CA GLY A 54 4.52 -1.90 -6.16
C GLY A 54 4.14 -3.07 -5.29
N LYS A 55 4.86 -4.21 -5.46
CA LYS A 55 4.92 -5.40 -4.60
C LYS A 55 3.73 -5.50 -3.64
N SER A 56 2.61 -6.03 -4.12
CA SER A 56 1.64 -6.66 -3.26
C SER A 56 2.43 -7.69 -2.45
N LEU A 57 2.59 -7.43 -1.16
CA LEU A 57 3.01 -8.46 -0.22
C LEU A 57 1.91 -9.50 -0.30
N THR A 58 2.14 -10.52 -1.10
CA THR A 58 1.23 -11.64 -1.23
C THR A 58 1.07 -12.22 0.16
N GLN A 59 -0.16 -12.32 0.64
CA GLN A 59 -0.50 -12.94 1.94
C GLN A 59 0.03 -14.38 2.08
N GLU A 60 0.58 -14.96 1.04
CA GLU A 60 1.22 -16.27 1.04
C GLU A 60 2.57 -16.30 1.78
N GLU A 61 3.29 -15.16 1.90
CA GLU A 61 4.53 -15.14 2.71
C GLU A 61 4.29 -15.03 4.22
N ILE A 62 3.07 -14.63 4.64
CA ILE A 62 2.72 -14.48 6.06
C ILE A 62 2.27 -15.83 6.67
N LYS A 63 1.88 -16.79 5.85
CA LYS A 63 1.38 -18.10 6.30
C LYS A 63 2.45 -19.20 6.27
N ARG A 64 3.61 -18.97 6.84
CA ARG A 64 4.37 -20.11 7.36
C ARG A 64 3.87 -20.39 8.78
N ASP A 65 2.75 -21.10 8.82
CA ASP A 65 2.22 -21.67 10.05
C ASP A 65 3.17 -22.79 10.53
N VAL A 66 4.18 -22.38 11.27
CA VAL A 66 5.17 -23.32 11.85
C VAL A 66 4.49 -23.96 13.05
N SER A 67 4.18 -25.23 12.94
CA SER A 67 3.74 -26.02 14.09
C SER A 67 4.84 -26.08 15.15
N GLN A 68 4.50 -26.11 16.44
CA GLN A 68 5.46 -26.10 17.54
C GLN A 68 6.51 -27.20 17.49
N GLN A 69 6.26 -28.28 16.74
CA GLN A 69 7.16 -29.45 16.64
C GLN A 69 8.32 -29.26 15.65
N ASP A 70 8.22 -28.28 14.74
CA ASP A 70 9.20 -28.09 13.67
C ASP A 70 10.06 -26.84 13.80
N VAL A 71 10.05 -26.19 14.97
CA VAL A 71 10.81 -24.97 15.21
C VAL A 71 12.29 -25.30 15.36
N LYS A 72 13.05 -25.14 14.27
CA LYS A 72 14.52 -25.31 14.23
C LYS A 72 15.22 -23.98 14.38
N ALA A 73 16.46 -24.00 14.89
CA ALA A 73 17.32 -22.83 14.89
C ALA A 73 17.46 -22.27 13.46
N GLY A 74 17.46 -20.95 13.33
CA GLY A 74 17.56 -20.24 12.05
C GLY A 74 16.24 -19.93 11.37
N ILE A 75 15.10 -20.48 11.85
CA ILE A 75 13.78 -20.12 11.30
C ILE A 75 13.50 -18.66 11.59
N THR A 76 13.01 -17.95 10.55
CA THR A 76 12.59 -16.55 10.62
C THR A 76 11.14 -16.46 10.19
N VAL A 77 10.31 -15.76 10.97
CA VAL A 77 8.89 -15.54 10.72
C VAL A 77 8.52 -14.07 10.86
N GLY A 78 7.43 -13.66 10.22
CA GLY A 78 6.94 -12.28 10.24
C GLY A 78 7.34 -11.50 8.99
N ILE A 79 7.40 -10.18 9.11
CA ILE A 79 7.67 -9.26 8.00
C ILE A 79 9.13 -9.43 7.53
N VAL A 80 9.34 -9.56 6.22
CA VAL A 80 10.66 -9.89 5.63
C VAL A 80 11.65 -8.74 5.76
N ASP A 81 11.20 -7.50 5.64
CA ASP A 81 12.07 -6.32 5.63
C ASP A 81 12.46 -5.88 7.04
N GLU A 82 13.68 -6.19 7.42
CA GLU A 82 14.25 -5.78 8.73
C GLU A 82 14.43 -4.27 8.86
N LYS A 83 14.57 -3.55 7.74
CA LYS A 83 14.76 -2.10 7.75
C LYS A 83 13.50 -1.34 8.14
N SER A 84 12.37 -2.02 8.13
CA SER A 84 11.09 -1.46 8.59
C SER A 84 11.02 -1.29 10.10
N PHE A 85 11.90 -1.96 10.86
CA PHE A 85 11.89 -1.94 12.31
C PHE A 85 13.07 -1.14 12.86
N LYS A 86 12.80 -0.30 13.85
CA LYS A 86 13.81 0.54 14.51
C LYS A 86 14.52 -0.20 15.63
N ASP A 87 13.82 -1.11 16.30
CA ASP A 87 14.28 -1.76 17.51
C ASP A 87 14.45 -3.26 17.31
N SER A 88 15.37 -3.85 18.04
CA SER A 88 15.54 -5.29 18.12
C SER A 88 16.01 -5.70 19.51
N ALA A 89 15.60 -6.90 19.93
CA ALA A 89 16.03 -7.50 21.19
C ALA A 89 16.27 -9.00 21.03
N GLU A 90 17.11 -9.54 21.90
CA GLU A 90 17.44 -10.97 21.97
C GLU A 90 17.20 -11.47 23.39
N GLY A 91 16.75 -12.72 23.52
CA GLY A 91 16.53 -13.36 24.80
C GLY A 91 15.73 -14.65 24.68
N THR A 92 15.49 -15.30 25.79
CA THR A 92 14.59 -16.46 25.87
C THR A 92 13.15 -15.98 25.94
N LEU A 93 12.31 -16.43 25.02
CA LEU A 93 10.92 -16.04 24.94
C LEU A 93 10.10 -16.83 25.97
N GLU A 94 9.44 -16.14 26.87
CA GLU A 94 8.54 -16.72 27.86
C GLU A 94 7.14 -16.13 27.76
N LYS A 95 6.14 -16.90 28.21
CA LYS A 95 4.74 -16.46 28.27
C LYS A 95 4.52 -15.58 29.50
N GLY A 96 3.71 -14.55 29.30
CA GLY A 96 3.28 -13.66 30.38
C GLY A 96 3.73 -12.23 30.13
N GLY A 97 2.89 -11.32 30.51
CA GLY A 97 3.12 -9.88 30.54
C GLY A 97 3.24 -9.36 31.96
N VAL A 98 3.27 -8.06 32.12
CA VAL A 98 3.23 -7.37 33.42
C VAL A 98 1.97 -6.50 33.48
N ASP A 99 1.13 -6.75 34.47
CA ASP A 99 -0.11 -5.99 34.74
C ASP A 99 -0.99 -5.75 33.47
N GLY A 100 -1.06 -6.77 32.60
CA GLY A 100 -1.84 -6.70 31.35
C GLY A 100 -1.10 -6.11 30.15
N GLU A 101 0.14 -5.68 30.31
CA GLU A 101 0.99 -5.20 29.21
C GLU A 101 1.87 -6.33 28.67
N GLY A 102 1.80 -6.56 27.35
CA GLY A 102 2.46 -7.67 26.68
C GLY A 102 1.75 -9.02 26.90
N SER A 103 1.93 -9.94 25.99
CA SER A 103 1.47 -11.34 26.10
C SER A 103 2.62 -12.30 26.43
N HIS A 104 3.81 -11.87 26.13
CA HIS A 104 5.07 -12.58 26.32
C HIS A 104 6.16 -11.60 26.78
N HIS A 105 7.31 -12.14 27.19
CA HIS A 105 8.49 -11.35 27.45
C HIS A 105 9.75 -12.10 27.07
N LEU A 106 10.83 -11.35 26.84
CA LEU A 106 12.18 -11.88 26.66
C LEU A 106 12.90 -11.84 28.01
N VAL A 107 13.27 -13.00 28.49
CA VAL A 107 14.19 -13.13 29.63
C VAL A 107 15.61 -12.81 29.15
N ARG A 108 16.25 -11.85 29.83
CA ARG A 108 17.57 -11.37 29.50
C ARG A 108 18.45 -11.34 30.74
N PRO A 109 19.78 -11.39 30.58
CA PRO A 109 20.71 -11.20 31.71
C PRO A 109 20.46 -9.88 32.44
N GLY A 110 20.50 -9.89 33.78
CA GLY A 110 20.22 -8.72 34.60
C GLY A 110 18.90 -8.73 35.33
N GLY A 111 18.07 -9.76 35.11
CA GLY A 111 16.79 -9.91 35.82
C GLY A 111 15.63 -9.16 35.20
N GLU A 112 14.50 -9.09 35.92
CA GLU A 112 13.22 -8.56 35.42
C GLU A 112 13.28 -7.12 34.89
N SER A 113 14.14 -6.28 35.45
CA SER A 113 14.35 -4.89 34.98
C SER A 113 14.89 -4.81 33.55
N GLN A 114 15.44 -5.90 33.03
CA GLN A 114 15.99 -6.00 31.66
C GLN A 114 15.07 -6.74 30.73
N TYR A 115 13.92 -7.20 31.20
CA TYR A 115 12.95 -7.90 30.35
C TYR A 115 12.36 -6.97 29.30
N VAL A 116 12.12 -7.52 28.12
CA VAL A 116 11.39 -6.85 27.03
C VAL A 116 10.04 -7.52 26.91
N TYR A 117 9.01 -6.81 27.26
CA TYR A 117 7.63 -7.29 27.14
C TYR A 117 7.19 -7.18 25.68
N LEU A 118 6.50 -8.21 25.20
CA LEU A 118 6.20 -8.38 23.79
C LEU A 118 4.71 -8.52 23.56
N THR A 119 4.26 -7.89 22.49
CA THR A 119 3.01 -8.17 21.80
C THR A 119 3.29 -8.44 20.33
N SER A 120 2.37 -9.04 19.61
CA SER A 120 2.47 -9.16 18.15
C SER A 120 1.11 -9.44 17.55
N SER A 121 0.81 -8.78 16.44
CA SER A 121 -0.35 -9.03 15.60
C SER A 121 -0.04 -9.91 14.39
N VAL A 122 1.25 -10.10 14.07
CA VAL A 122 1.71 -10.79 12.85
C VAL A 122 2.44 -12.11 13.14
N VAL A 123 2.99 -12.28 14.34
CA VAL A 123 3.71 -13.48 14.76
C VAL A 123 3.00 -14.13 15.93
N ASP A 124 2.67 -15.43 15.82
CA ASP A 124 2.18 -16.21 16.95
C ASP A 124 3.34 -16.57 17.88
N LEU A 125 3.58 -15.70 18.87
CA LEU A 125 4.67 -15.85 19.84
C LEU A 125 4.57 -17.14 20.67
N ASN A 126 3.35 -17.69 20.86
CA ASN A 126 3.17 -18.94 21.61
C ASN A 126 3.94 -20.11 21.03
N LYS A 127 4.13 -20.14 19.70
CA LYS A 127 4.86 -21.20 18.99
C LYS A 127 6.35 -21.23 19.30
N PHE A 128 6.87 -20.13 19.81
CA PHE A 128 8.30 -19.93 20.06
C PHE A 128 8.66 -19.83 21.56
N ALA A 129 7.66 -20.00 22.44
CA ALA A 129 7.90 -19.96 23.88
C ALA A 129 8.92 -21.04 24.31
N GLY A 130 9.87 -20.65 25.18
CA GLY A 130 10.98 -21.47 25.64
C GLY A 130 12.20 -21.47 24.70
N ARG A 131 12.15 -20.73 23.57
CA ARG A 131 13.28 -20.64 22.63
C ARG A 131 14.08 -19.36 22.83
N GLU A 132 15.36 -19.43 22.52
CA GLU A 132 16.21 -18.25 22.38
C GLU A 132 15.94 -17.63 21.04
N VAL A 133 15.49 -16.37 21.02
CA VAL A 133 15.05 -15.68 19.82
C VAL A 133 15.62 -14.28 19.72
N LYS A 134 15.71 -13.79 18.50
CA LYS A 134 15.89 -12.38 18.19
C LYS A 134 14.59 -11.86 17.59
N VAL A 135 14.11 -10.76 18.11
CA VAL A 135 12.91 -10.08 17.63
C VAL A 135 13.25 -8.70 17.08
N TRP A 136 12.46 -8.26 16.11
CA TRP A 136 12.47 -6.90 15.56
C TRP A 136 11.07 -6.35 15.63
N GLY A 137 10.95 -5.09 16.00
CA GLY A 137 9.64 -4.46 16.16
C GLY A 137 9.72 -2.97 16.43
N GLU A 138 8.63 -2.46 16.93
CA GLU A 138 8.48 -1.07 17.36
C GLU A 138 8.25 -0.99 18.86
N THR A 139 9.01 -0.10 19.53
CA THR A 139 8.83 0.18 20.97
C THR A 139 7.67 1.13 21.19
N PHE A 140 6.82 0.80 22.16
CA PHE A 140 5.72 1.65 22.60
C PHE A 140 5.94 2.17 24.01
N ALA A 141 5.28 3.28 24.31
CA ALA A 141 5.17 3.74 25.68
C ALA A 141 4.29 2.77 26.49
N ALA A 142 4.81 2.27 27.60
CA ALA A 142 4.14 1.40 28.54
C ALA A 142 3.94 2.11 29.88
N GLN A 143 3.02 1.62 30.69
CA GLN A 143 2.76 2.15 32.04
C GLN A 143 3.47 1.34 33.13
N LYS A 144 3.62 0.06 32.91
CA LYS A 144 4.17 -0.93 33.83
C LYS A 144 5.42 -1.62 33.30
N ALA A 145 5.40 -1.98 32.02
CA ALA A 145 6.57 -2.56 31.38
C ALA A 145 7.68 -1.52 31.23
N GLY A 146 8.90 -1.87 31.65
CA GLY A 146 10.06 -1.01 31.42
C GLY A 146 10.42 -0.86 29.93
N TRP A 147 10.11 -1.90 29.13
CA TRP A 147 10.24 -1.91 27.69
C TRP A 147 9.15 -2.79 27.08
N LEU A 148 8.26 -2.20 26.29
CA LEU A 148 7.19 -2.88 25.56
C LEU A 148 7.41 -2.74 24.06
N MET A 149 7.38 -3.86 23.33
CA MET A 149 7.63 -3.91 21.89
C MET A 149 6.52 -4.69 21.16
N ASP A 150 6.04 -4.15 20.04
CA ASP A 150 5.22 -4.90 19.08
C ASP A 150 6.15 -5.58 18.06
N VAL A 151 6.11 -6.90 18.07
CA VAL A 151 7.02 -7.73 17.26
C VAL A 151 6.46 -7.91 15.87
N GLY A 152 7.17 -7.42 14.87
CA GLY A 152 6.87 -7.62 13.47
C GLY A 152 7.64 -8.78 12.84
N LYS A 153 8.79 -9.16 13.42
CA LYS A 153 9.66 -10.24 12.92
C LYS A 153 10.34 -10.97 14.08
N LEU A 154 10.48 -12.27 13.95
CA LEU A 154 11.16 -13.13 14.90
C LEU A 154 12.07 -14.12 14.18
N LYS A 155 13.26 -14.33 14.72
CA LYS A 155 14.22 -15.36 14.31
C LYS A 155 14.60 -16.23 15.49
N VAL A 156 14.50 -17.54 15.33
CA VAL A 156 14.94 -18.51 16.33
C VAL A 156 16.45 -18.66 16.27
N LEU A 157 17.11 -18.49 17.43
CA LEU A 157 18.57 -18.63 17.56
C LEU A 157 18.95 -20.04 18.03
N LYS A 158 18.17 -20.58 18.99
CA LYS A 158 18.31 -21.94 19.54
C LYS A 158 16.97 -22.53 19.97
#